data_b57552f55d4e1d0a8942f67d6c91aed8
#
_entry.id   b57552f55d4e1d0a8942f67d6c91aed8
#
_cell.length_a   1.000
_cell.length_b   1.000
_cell.length_c   1.000
_cell.angle_alpha   90.00
_cell.angle_beta   90.00
_cell.angle_gamma   90.00
#
_symmetry.space_group_name_H-M   'P 1'
#
loop_
_entity.id
_entity.type
_entity.pdbx_description
1 polymer ?
#
loop_
_entity_poly.entity_id
_entity_poly.type
_entity_poly.pdbx_seq_one_letter_code
_entity_poly.pdbx_strand_id
1 'polypeptide(L)'
;MHRVVIVGAGFAGLSAARSLIGKPVEVTIVDQRNFHTFQPMLYEVATAGLDSGDVAYPIRVIFGKAANVAFRFAAVTGVDWGRRHVILEGSDPLPFDSVVVASGATARYFGIPGAAEFSFPLYTLTDARRLRDHVLRRLEDADSNPARATEGPLTFVVVGGGPTGVEVAGALAELLDVAVRHDGFGFDRSTGRIVLVDGLDRLLTPFKPSAASYAADTLRGRGVELQLGRMVKAVTVDGVELDDGTRIPTETVVWAGGVTVEGTIAARLGTATGSNGRLTVDADLSLAGHDDAYAIGDAAAVPWGPAPQERDRVCPQLAQVAIQSGAHAAAQILNRAAGRPTEPFRYHDKGIMATIGRRAAVTEFPNGLMVRGTLGWLAWLGLHLVYLIGFRNKIVVLINWSWRYLSWSSGPRVIVSDDLRVESPPEPVDQG
;
A
#
# COMPACT_ATOMS: atom_id res chain seq x y z
N MET A 1 21.27 -26.42 11.22
CA MET A 1 19.87 -25.94 11.40
C MET A 1 19.37 -25.47 10.02
N HIS A 2 18.13 -25.71 9.65
CA HIS A 2 17.58 -25.33 8.34
C HIS A 2 17.50 -23.79 8.23
N ARG A 3 18.16 -23.21 7.21
CA ARG A 3 18.29 -21.75 7.03
C ARG A 3 17.18 -21.24 6.13
N VAL A 4 16.41 -20.29 6.61
CA VAL A 4 15.33 -19.65 5.88
C VAL A 4 15.67 -18.19 5.65
N VAL A 5 15.75 -17.74 4.38
CA VAL A 5 15.91 -16.34 4.04
C VAL A 5 14.57 -15.79 3.55
N ILE A 6 14.10 -14.71 4.18
CA ILE A 6 12.84 -14.02 3.82
C ILE A 6 13.20 -12.66 3.22
N VAL A 7 12.83 -12.46 1.95
CA VAL A 7 13.06 -11.22 1.19
C VAL A 7 11.85 -10.31 1.30
N GLY A 8 11.95 -9.26 2.10
CA GLY A 8 10.89 -8.29 2.37
C GLY A 8 10.24 -8.48 3.74
N ALA A 9 10.05 -7.38 4.48
CA ALA A 9 9.44 -7.31 5.82
C ALA A 9 8.06 -6.62 5.80
N GLY A 10 7.31 -6.72 4.68
CA GLY A 10 5.91 -6.35 4.58
C GLY A 10 5.00 -7.30 5.38
N PHE A 11 3.69 -7.22 5.18
CA PHE A 11 2.73 -8.08 5.90
C PHE A 11 3.02 -9.58 5.71
N ALA A 12 3.36 -10.00 4.50
CA ALA A 12 3.61 -11.41 4.19
C ALA A 12 4.89 -11.92 4.84
N GLY A 13 6.03 -11.24 4.63
CA GLY A 13 7.31 -11.64 5.20
C GLY A 13 7.32 -11.59 6.72
N LEU A 14 6.68 -10.57 7.31
CA LEU A 14 6.53 -10.46 8.75
C LEU A 14 5.69 -11.63 9.33
N SER A 15 4.61 -12.02 8.64
CA SER A 15 3.76 -13.14 9.04
C SER A 15 4.53 -14.46 8.96
N ALA A 16 5.28 -14.68 7.88
CA ALA A 16 6.14 -15.87 7.74
C ALA A 16 7.19 -15.95 8.86
N ALA A 17 7.92 -14.86 9.09
CA ALA A 17 8.94 -14.83 10.15
C ALA A 17 8.36 -15.08 11.54
N ARG A 18 7.22 -14.46 11.87
CA ARG A 18 6.52 -14.68 13.15
C ARG A 18 6.09 -16.14 13.35
N SER A 19 5.64 -16.81 12.30
CA SER A 19 5.23 -18.22 12.35
C SER A 19 6.41 -19.18 12.56
N LEU A 20 7.64 -18.71 12.30
CA LEU A 20 8.88 -19.46 12.47
C LEU A 20 9.59 -19.16 13.81
N ILE A 21 9.11 -18.23 14.65
CA ILE A 21 9.70 -17.94 15.96
C ILE A 21 9.69 -19.20 16.83
N GLY A 22 10.85 -19.54 17.41
CA GLY A 22 11.00 -20.69 18.31
C GLY A 22 10.91 -22.05 17.60
N LYS A 23 10.87 -22.08 16.25
CA LYS A 23 10.92 -23.32 15.48
C LYS A 23 12.36 -23.74 15.21
N PRO A 24 12.63 -25.03 14.88
CA PRO A 24 13.99 -25.57 14.67
C PRO A 24 14.60 -25.12 13.31
N VAL A 25 14.51 -23.84 13.02
CA VAL A 25 15.02 -23.19 11.82
C VAL A 25 15.73 -21.90 12.20
N GLU A 26 16.68 -21.46 11.37
CA GLU A 26 17.36 -20.17 11.48
C GLU A 26 16.78 -19.24 10.40
N VAL A 27 16.23 -18.10 10.80
CA VAL A 27 15.53 -17.17 9.91
C VAL A 27 16.34 -15.90 9.76
N THR A 28 16.60 -15.49 8.52
CA THR A 28 17.15 -14.16 8.20
C THR A 28 16.14 -13.39 7.37
N ILE A 29 15.63 -12.29 7.90
CA ILE A 29 14.79 -11.34 7.14
C ILE A 29 15.72 -10.32 6.49
N VAL A 30 15.54 -10.08 5.19
CA VAL A 30 16.27 -9.06 4.43
C VAL A 30 15.29 -8.02 3.92
N ASP A 31 15.54 -6.75 4.21
CA ASP A 31 14.77 -5.64 3.65
C ASP A 31 15.67 -4.39 3.50
N GLN A 32 15.40 -3.62 2.46
CA GLN A 32 16.03 -2.31 2.21
C GLN A 32 15.52 -1.20 3.15
N ARG A 33 14.51 -1.47 3.97
CA ARG A 33 13.98 -0.61 5.02
C ARG A 33 14.13 -1.31 6.37
N ASN A 34 14.48 -0.57 7.41
CA ASN A 34 14.64 -1.12 8.76
C ASN A 34 13.34 -1.18 9.56
N PHE A 35 12.20 -0.89 8.92
CA PHE A 35 10.87 -0.83 9.55
C PHE A 35 9.81 -1.52 8.71
N HIS A 36 8.79 -2.03 9.39
CA HIS A 36 7.53 -2.46 8.79
C HIS A 36 6.59 -1.28 8.70
N THR A 37 5.89 -1.14 7.58
CA THR A 37 4.87 -0.11 7.35
C THR A 37 3.47 -0.70 7.42
N PHE A 38 2.60 -0.07 8.20
CA PHE A 38 1.18 -0.41 8.21
C PHE A 38 0.46 0.34 7.07
N GLN A 39 0.55 -0.19 5.86
CA GLN A 39 0.10 0.43 4.60
C GLN A 39 -1.35 0.93 4.60
N PRO A 40 -2.35 0.27 5.23
CA PRO A 40 -3.72 0.77 5.21
C PRO A 40 -3.93 2.17 5.80
N MET A 41 -2.97 2.70 6.55
CA MET A 41 -3.02 4.04 7.13
C MET A 41 -2.12 5.06 6.43
N LEU A 42 -1.52 4.73 5.28
CA LEU A 42 -0.65 5.66 4.55
C LEU A 42 -1.39 6.90 4.07
N TYR A 43 -2.67 6.79 3.71
CA TYR A 43 -3.48 7.93 3.31
C TYR A 43 -3.63 8.95 4.45
N GLU A 44 -3.69 8.52 5.71
CA GLU A 44 -3.72 9.43 6.86
C GLU A 44 -2.38 10.14 7.06
N VAL A 45 -1.25 9.47 6.80
CA VAL A 45 0.06 10.14 6.79
C VAL A 45 0.13 11.15 5.65
N ALA A 46 -0.30 10.77 4.46
CA ALA A 46 -0.28 11.63 3.27
C ALA A 46 -1.16 12.89 3.40
N THR A 47 -2.17 12.86 4.25
CA THR A 47 -3.09 13.98 4.52
C THR A 47 -2.88 14.60 5.91
N ALA A 48 -1.71 14.40 6.50
CA ALA A 48 -1.33 14.94 7.82
C ALA A 48 -2.30 14.55 8.96
N GLY A 49 -2.94 13.39 8.86
CA GLY A 49 -3.81 12.82 9.90
C GLY A 49 -3.05 12.06 10.98
N LEU A 50 -1.97 11.39 10.59
CA LEU A 50 -1.07 10.64 11.47
C LEU A 50 0.38 11.01 11.17
N ASP A 51 1.25 10.82 12.16
CA ASP A 51 2.70 10.90 11.95
C ASP A 51 3.25 9.63 11.30
N SER A 52 4.39 9.76 10.62
CA SER A 52 5.10 8.64 10.01
C SER A 52 5.46 7.53 11.02
N GLY A 53 5.80 7.92 12.25
CA GLY A 53 6.13 7.02 13.35
C GLY A 53 4.95 6.22 13.90
N ASP A 54 3.71 6.68 13.64
CA ASP A 54 2.50 6.00 14.10
C ASP A 54 2.20 4.74 13.29
N VAL A 55 2.61 4.73 12.01
CA VAL A 55 2.35 3.63 11.05
C VAL A 55 3.59 2.80 10.71
N ALA A 56 4.77 3.18 11.20
CA ALA A 56 6.03 2.47 10.99
C ALA A 56 6.55 1.87 12.29
N TYR A 57 7.09 0.63 12.21
CA TYR A 57 7.62 -0.05 13.38
C TYR A 57 8.95 -0.75 13.08
N PRO A 58 10.04 -0.51 13.85
CA PRO A 58 11.35 -1.08 13.54
C PRO A 58 11.36 -2.60 13.59
N ILE A 59 11.88 -3.25 12.54
CA ILE A 59 11.90 -4.72 12.40
C ILE A 59 12.70 -5.37 13.55
N ARG A 60 13.84 -4.77 13.93
CA ARG A 60 14.66 -5.27 15.03
C ARG A 60 13.92 -5.28 16.37
N VAL A 61 13.00 -4.34 16.59
CA VAL A 61 12.17 -4.30 17.81
C VAL A 61 11.10 -5.39 17.78
N ILE A 62 10.54 -5.69 16.59
CA ILE A 62 9.54 -6.76 16.43
C ILE A 62 10.14 -8.11 16.82
N PHE A 63 11.37 -8.38 16.41
CA PHE A 63 12.03 -9.69 16.59
C PHE A 63 13.12 -9.70 17.67
N GLY A 64 13.31 -8.62 18.42
CA GLY A 64 14.41 -8.50 19.39
C GLY A 64 14.46 -9.56 20.51
N LYS A 65 13.36 -10.29 20.73
CA LYS A 65 13.28 -11.40 21.67
C LYS A 65 13.30 -12.78 21.02
N ALA A 66 13.35 -12.85 19.68
CA ALA A 66 13.32 -14.12 18.95
C ALA A 66 14.74 -14.59 18.67
N ALA A 67 15.21 -15.59 19.42
CA ALA A 67 16.60 -16.07 19.34
C ALA A 67 16.99 -16.65 17.98
N ASN A 68 16.01 -17.13 17.19
CA ASN A 68 16.23 -17.77 15.90
C ASN A 68 15.88 -16.86 14.70
N VAL A 69 15.63 -15.56 14.91
CA VAL A 69 15.29 -14.60 13.82
C VAL A 69 16.27 -13.45 13.83
N ALA A 70 17.00 -13.28 12.73
CA ALA A 70 17.90 -12.15 12.48
C ALA A 70 17.32 -11.21 11.41
N PHE A 71 17.75 -9.94 11.44
CA PHE A 71 17.43 -8.95 10.41
C PHE A 71 18.68 -8.42 9.73
N ARG A 72 18.69 -8.43 8.41
CA ARG A 72 19.73 -7.83 7.55
C ARG A 72 19.14 -6.63 6.80
N PHE A 73 19.70 -5.46 7.03
CA PHE A 73 19.39 -4.25 6.28
C PHE A 73 20.19 -4.25 4.99
N ALA A 74 19.58 -4.62 3.86
CA ALA A 74 20.19 -4.66 2.54
C ALA A 74 19.12 -4.75 1.43
N ALA A 75 19.45 -4.35 0.22
CA ALA A 75 18.66 -4.66 -0.96
C ALA A 75 19.07 -6.03 -1.52
N VAL A 76 18.08 -6.82 -1.96
CA VAL A 76 18.30 -8.07 -2.68
C VAL A 76 18.40 -7.76 -4.17
N THR A 77 19.49 -8.22 -4.81
CA THR A 77 19.73 -8.02 -6.24
C THR A 77 19.50 -9.28 -7.07
N GLY A 78 19.43 -10.46 -6.45
CA GLY A 78 19.18 -11.71 -7.15
C GLY A 78 19.22 -12.93 -6.23
N VAL A 79 19.08 -14.12 -6.86
CA VAL A 79 19.25 -15.43 -6.21
C VAL A 79 20.13 -16.31 -7.11
N ASP A 80 21.21 -16.81 -6.55
CA ASP A 80 22.01 -17.89 -7.17
C ASP A 80 21.39 -19.24 -6.75
N TRP A 81 20.58 -19.79 -7.64
CA TRP A 81 19.90 -21.06 -7.40
C TRP A 81 20.85 -22.24 -7.29
N GLY A 82 21.95 -22.24 -8.07
CA GLY A 82 22.92 -23.32 -8.08
C GLY A 82 23.70 -23.42 -6.78
N ARG A 83 24.08 -22.29 -6.21
CA ARG A 83 24.79 -22.20 -4.94
C ARG A 83 23.85 -22.04 -3.74
N ARG A 84 22.56 -21.83 -3.97
CA ARG A 84 21.53 -21.54 -2.95
C ARG A 84 21.90 -20.33 -2.08
N HIS A 85 22.14 -19.20 -2.76
CA HIS A 85 22.49 -17.95 -2.10
C HIS A 85 21.58 -16.80 -2.56
N VAL A 86 21.09 -16.02 -1.60
CA VAL A 86 20.47 -14.71 -1.87
C VAL A 86 21.57 -13.67 -2.01
N ILE A 87 21.62 -12.99 -3.15
CA ILE A 87 22.61 -11.97 -3.47
C ILE A 87 22.15 -10.63 -2.93
N LEU A 88 23.02 -9.98 -2.17
CA LEU A 88 22.77 -8.69 -1.55
C LEU A 88 23.61 -7.60 -2.21
N GLU A 89 23.08 -6.39 -2.26
CA GLU A 89 23.82 -5.21 -2.70
C GLU A 89 24.87 -4.85 -1.63
N GLY A 90 26.14 -4.77 -2.04
CA GLY A 90 27.25 -4.34 -1.18
C GLY A 90 27.51 -5.19 0.07
N SER A 91 27.04 -6.45 0.11
CA SER A 91 27.21 -7.36 1.25
C SER A 91 27.44 -8.80 0.78
N ASP A 92 27.98 -9.63 1.68
CA ASP A 92 28.16 -11.05 1.41
C ASP A 92 26.82 -11.75 1.14
N PRO A 93 26.77 -12.68 0.17
CA PRO A 93 25.59 -13.47 -0.11
C PRO A 93 25.14 -14.30 1.08
N LEU A 94 23.82 -14.48 1.24
CA LEU A 94 23.24 -15.28 2.31
C LEU A 94 22.89 -16.68 1.83
N PRO A 95 23.49 -17.74 2.41
CA PRO A 95 23.12 -19.11 2.08
C PRO A 95 21.74 -19.45 2.64
N PHE A 96 20.95 -20.21 1.88
CA PHE A 96 19.65 -20.67 2.30
C PHE A 96 19.42 -22.17 2.04
N ASP A 97 18.55 -22.77 2.82
CA ASP A 97 17.93 -24.06 2.59
C ASP A 97 16.47 -23.88 2.10
N SER A 98 15.82 -22.77 2.50
CA SER A 98 14.58 -22.26 1.88
C SER A 98 14.64 -20.75 1.73
N VAL A 99 14.04 -20.22 0.65
CA VAL A 99 13.90 -18.77 0.41
C VAL A 99 12.43 -18.39 0.26
N VAL A 100 12.04 -17.25 0.83
CA VAL A 100 10.68 -16.71 0.74
C VAL A 100 10.73 -15.33 0.10
N VAL A 101 10.08 -15.17 -1.05
CA VAL A 101 9.96 -13.91 -1.77
C VAL A 101 8.69 -13.20 -1.33
N ALA A 102 8.84 -12.16 -0.52
CA ALA A 102 7.78 -11.34 0.06
C ALA A 102 7.96 -9.84 -0.27
N SER A 103 8.51 -9.55 -1.46
CA SER A 103 8.93 -8.21 -1.89
C SER A 103 7.81 -7.20 -2.11
N GLY A 104 6.55 -7.64 -2.07
CA GLY A 104 5.38 -6.78 -2.28
C GLY A 104 5.20 -6.38 -3.75
N ALA A 105 4.64 -5.20 -3.96
CA ALA A 105 4.32 -4.62 -5.27
C ALA A 105 4.77 -3.15 -5.33
N THR A 106 4.49 -2.48 -6.43
CA THR A 106 4.71 -1.05 -6.65
C THR A 106 3.54 -0.45 -7.44
N ALA A 107 3.48 0.87 -7.58
CA ALA A 107 2.42 1.52 -8.33
C ALA A 107 2.45 1.11 -9.81
N ARG A 108 1.27 0.90 -10.39
CA ARG A 108 1.10 0.58 -11.81
C ARG A 108 0.66 1.82 -12.58
N TYR A 109 1.49 2.29 -13.49
CA TYR A 109 1.22 3.49 -14.28
C TYR A 109 0.62 3.22 -15.67
N PHE A 110 0.40 1.97 -16.06
CA PHE A 110 -0.22 1.54 -17.33
C PHE A 110 0.45 2.07 -18.60
N GLY A 111 1.70 2.53 -18.52
CA GLY A 111 2.39 3.17 -19.64
C GLY A 111 1.84 4.56 -20.00
N ILE A 112 1.05 5.19 -19.12
CA ILE A 112 0.49 6.51 -19.34
C ILE A 112 1.62 7.56 -19.30
N PRO A 113 1.79 8.37 -20.38
CA PRO A 113 2.84 9.37 -20.45
C PRO A 113 2.82 10.33 -19.25
N GLY A 114 3.98 10.54 -18.63
CA GLY A 114 4.17 11.43 -17.51
C GLY A 114 3.58 10.96 -16.17
N ALA A 115 2.82 9.85 -16.12
CA ALA A 115 2.18 9.40 -14.89
C ALA A 115 3.20 9.05 -13.80
N ALA A 116 4.29 8.37 -14.14
CA ALA A 116 5.34 8.02 -13.18
C ALA A 116 6.18 9.23 -12.74
N GLU A 117 6.32 10.23 -13.61
CA GLU A 117 7.17 11.40 -13.39
C GLU A 117 6.46 12.51 -12.60
N PHE A 118 5.17 12.78 -12.91
CA PHE A 118 4.42 13.92 -12.40
C PHE A 118 3.31 13.55 -11.42
N SER A 119 3.27 12.31 -10.91
CA SER A 119 2.30 11.95 -9.89
C SER A 119 2.94 11.40 -8.63
N PHE A 120 2.17 11.40 -7.55
CA PHE A 120 2.51 10.85 -6.26
C PHE A 120 1.84 9.50 -6.08
N PRO A 121 2.57 8.37 -6.16
CA PRO A 121 2.03 7.08 -5.74
C PRO A 121 1.79 7.07 -4.23
N LEU A 122 1.00 6.11 -3.75
CA LEU A 122 0.77 5.94 -2.33
C LEU A 122 0.89 4.45 -1.96
N TYR A 123 2.10 3.96 -1.91
CA TYR A 123 2.41 2.57 -1.57
C TYR A 123 3.44 2.44 -0.44
N THR A 124 4.35 3.40 -0.30
CA THR A 124 5.40 3.40 0.71
C THR A 124 5.24 4.57 1.69
N LEU A 125 5.90 4.48 2.84
CA LEU A 125 5.95 5.58 3.80
C LEU A 125 6.62 6.84 3.21
N THR A 126 7.61 6.65 2.35
CA THR A 126 8.27 7.75 1.63
C THR A 126 7.29 8.46 0.71
N ASP A 127 6.47 7.71 -0.04
CA ASP A 127 5.42 8.28 -0.90
C ASP A 127 4.44 9.12 -0.10
N ALA A 128 3.95 8.58 1.03
CA ALA A 128 3.00 9.28 1.90
C ALA A 128 3.58 10.58 2.47
N ARG A 129 4.87 10.57 2.87
CA ARG A 129 5.56 11.78 3.36
C ARG A 129 5.75 12.82 2.26
N ARG A 130 6.20 12.39 1.07
CA ARG A 130 6.38 13.29 -0.08
C ARG A 130 5.06 13.94 -0.47
N LEU A 131 3.98 13.16 -0.56
CA LEU A 131 2.65 13.70 -0.84
C LEU A 131 2.19 14.66 0.26
N ARG A 132 2.37 14.32 1.53
CA ARG A 132 2.02 15.20 2.67
C ARG A 132 2.73 16.55 2.57
N ASP A 133 4.05 16.51 2.45
CA ASP A 133 4.87 17.71 2.43
C ASP A 133 4.54 18.58 1.21
N HIS A 134 4.24 17.96 0.06
CA HIS A 134 3.79 18.65 -1.14
C HIS A 134 2.41 19.30 -0.93
N VAL A 135 1.41 18.56 -0.44
CA VAL A 135 0.06 19.10 -0.19
C VAL A 135 0.11 20.28 0.78
N LEU A 136 0.86 20.14 1.88
CA LEU A 136 1.00 21.24 2.85
C LEU A 136 1.65 22.47 2.22
N ARG A 137 2.68 22.31 1.37
CA ARG A 137 3.26 23.46 0.63
C ARG A 137 2.25 24.13 -0.30
N ARG A 138 1.38 23.37 -0.97
CA ARG A 138 0.33 23.95 -1.84
C ARG A 138 -0.66 24.79 -1.03
N LEU A 139 -0.96 24.39 0.22
CA LEU A 139 -1.79 25.22 1.12
C LEU A 139 -1.08 26.54 1.48
N GLU A 140 0.19 26.50 1.86
CA GLU A 140 0.99 27.69 2.19
C GLU A 140 1.16 28.62 0.97
N ASP A 141 1.42 28.05 -0.21
CA ASP A 141 1.55 28.83 -1.45
C ASP A 141 0.25 29.53 -1.83
N ALA A 142 -0.89 28.88 -1.65
CA ALA A 142 -2.21 29.45 -1.92
C ALA A 142 -2.56 30.57 -0.94
N ASP A 143 -2.18 30.42 0.32
CA ASP A 143 -2.37 31.48 1.32
C ASP A 143 -1.49 32.70 1.04
N SER A 144 -0.23 32.46 0.69
CA SER A 144 0.71 33.53 0.35
C SER A 144 0.39 34.25 -0.97
N ASN A 145 -0.27 33.58 -1.91
CA ASN A 145 -0.60 34.07 -3.24
C ASN A 145 -2.05 33.77 -3.64
N PRO A 146 -3.05 34.45 -3.05
CA PRO A 146 -4.48 34.14 -3.29
C PRO A 146 -4.90 34.25 -4.75
N ALA A 147 -4.29 35.12 -5.55
CA ALA A 147 -4.58 35.24 -6.97
C ALA A 147 -4.24 33.98 -7.76
N ARG A 148 -3.16 33.28 -7.37
CA ARG A 148 -2.72 32.03 -7.99
C ARG A 148 -3.49 30.81 -7.49
N ALA A 149 -4.15 30.91 -6.34
CA ALA A 149 -4.85 29.80 -5.72
C ALA A 149 -5.91 29.12 -6.62
N THR A 150 -6.49 29.89 -7.56
CA THR A 150 -7.49 29.41 -8.54
C THR A 150 -6.89 28.79 -9.80
N GLU A 151 -5.57 28.87 -10.00
CA GLU A 151 -4.88 28.43 -11.24
C GLU A 151 -4.39 26.97 -11.19
N GLY A 152 -4.72 26.21 -10.12
CA GLY A 152 -4.36 24.79 -10.01
C GLY A 152 -3.68 24.35 -8.71
N PRO A 153 -3.00 25.21 -7.91
CA PRO A 153 -2.28 24.78 -6.70
C PRO A 153 -3.15 24.03 -5.67
N LEU A 154 -4.42 24.45 -5.53
CA LEU A 154 -5.40 23.82 -4.66
C LEU A 154 -6.34 22.83 -5.38
N THR A 155 -6.01 22.45 -6.61
CA THR A 155 -6.69 21.36 -7.30
C THR A 155 -5.91 20.06 -7.06
N PHE A 156 -6.55 19.09 -6.44
CA PHE A 156 -5.99 17.76 -6.17
C PHE A 156 -6.69 16.73 -7.04
N VAL A 157 -5.95 16.09 -7.95
CA VAL A 157 -6.49 15.01 -8.80
C VAL A 157 -6.10 13.67 -8.20
N VAL A 158 -7.08 12.82 -7.91
CA VAL A 158 -6.87 11.45 -7.43
C VAL A 158 -7.22 10.49 -8.56
N VAL A 159 -6.27 9.71 -9.05
CA VAL A 159 -6.44 8.74 -10.13
C VAL A 159 -6.62 7.34 -9.54
N GLY A 160 -7.81 6.77 -9.75
CA GLY A 160 -8.21 5.45 -9.26
C GLY A 160 -9.32 5.52 -8.21
N GLY A 161 -10.46 4.88 -8.49
CA GLY A 161 -11.65 4.80 -7.63
C GLY A 161 -11.71 3.57 -6.73
N GLY A 162 -10.58 2.88 -6.53
CA GLY A 162 -10.44 1.80 -5.55
C GLY A 162 -10.41 2.31 -4.11
N PRO A 163 -10.24 1.41 -3.10
CA PRO A 163 -10.21 1.81 -1.69
C PRO A 163 -9.24 2.95 -1.39
N THR A 164 -7.98 2.85 -1.85
CA THR A 164 -6.96 3.87 -1.60
C THR A 164 -7.35 5.24 -2.15
N GLY A 165 -7.87 5.31 -3.38
CA GLY A 165 -8.27 6.58 -3.99
C GLY A 165 -9.47 7.22 -3.28
N VAL A 166 -10.46 6.41 -2.90
CA VAL A 166 -11.63 6.86 -2.11
C VAL A 166 -11.21 7.39 -0.75
N GLU A 167 -10.30 6.69 -0.05
CA GLU A 167 -9.75 7.09 1.26
C GLU A 167 -8.97 8.40 1.16
N VAL A 168 -8.10 8.52 0.17
CA VAL A 168 -7.32 9.76 -0.05
C VAL A 168 -8.23 10.93 -0.42
N ALA A 169 -9.17 10.75 -1.35
CA ALA A 169 -10.07 11.82 -1.76
C ALA A 169 -10.92 12.33 -0.59
N GLY A 170 -11.44 11.43 0.24
CA GLY A 170 -12.18 11.78 1.46
C GLY A 170 -11.31 12.51 2.49
N ALA A 171 -10.07 12.05 2.69
CA ALA A 171 -9.14 12.66 3.63
C ALA A 171 -8.61 14.02 3.18
N LEU A 172 -8.40 14.23 1.87
CA LEU A 172 -8.05 15.55 1.29
C LEU A 172 -9.20 16.54 1.47
N ALA A 173 -10.47 16.11 1.30
CA ALA A 173 -11.62 16.95 1.56
C ALA A 173 -11.67 17.42 3.02
N GLU A 174 -11.41 16.52 3.96
CA GLU A 174 -11.31 16.84 5.39
C GLU A 174 -10.14 17.78 5.70
N LEU A 175 -8.99 17.56 5.07
CA LEU A 175 -7.80 18.42 5.24
C LEU A 175 -8.10 19.85 4.81
N LEU A 176 -8.72 20.05 3.64
CA LEU A 176 -9.10 21.38 3.15
C LEU A 176 -10.11 22.07 4.09
N ASP A 177 -11.12 21.31 4.57
CA ASP A 177 -12.11 21.83 5.51
C ASP A 177 -11.47 22.30 6.82
N VAL A 178 -10.51 21.54 7.35
CA VAL A 178 -9.81 21.89 8.59
C VAL A 178 -8.82 23.02 8.37
N ALA A 179 -8.11 23.06 7.25
CA ALA A 179 -7.20 24.14 6.90
C ALA A 179 -7.90 25.52 6.96
N VAL A 180 -9.05 25.62 6.31
CA VAL A 180 -9.82 26.88 6.27
C VAL A 180 -10.48 27.20 7.62
N ARG A 181 -11.05 26.21 8.32
CA ARG A 181 -11.87 26.45 9.52
C ARG A 181 -11.08 26.57 10.81
N HIS A 182 -9.92 25.94 10.89
CA HIS A 182 -9.20 25.74 12.16
C HIS A 182 -7.74 26.16 12.13
N ASP A 183 -7.08 26.16 10.95
CA ASP A 183 -5.65 26.50 10.90
C ASP A 183 -5.36 27.95 10.52
N GLY A 184 -6.40 28.70 10.14
CA GLY A 184 -6.29 30.13 9.87
C GLY A 184 -5.81 30.49 8.47
N PHE A 185 -5.84 29.56 7.52
CA PHE A 185 -5.59 29.88 6.11
C PHE A 185 -6.63 30.86 5.56
N GLY A 186 -6.19 31.88 4.84
CA GLY A 186 -7.01 33.00 4.37
C GLY A 186 -7.78 32.76 3.05
N PHE A 187 -7.57 31.62 2.37
CA PHE A 187 -8.31 31.29 1.16
C PHE A 187 -9.70 30.70 1.48
N ASP A 188 -10.65 30.91 0.54
CA ASP A 188 -11.99 30.31 0.67
C ASP A 188 -11.96 28.80 0.41
N ARG A 189 -12.78 28.00 1.12
CA ARG A 189 -12.87 26.56 0.92
C ARG A 189 -13.26 26.19 -0.52
N SER A 190 -14.04 27.01 -1.18
CA SER A 190 -14.47 26.82 -2.59
C SER A 190 -13.32 26.94 -3.58
N THR A 191 -12.19 27.54 -3.20
CA THR A 191 -10.97 27.61 -4.01
C THR A 191 -10.29 26.22 -4.12
N GLY A 192 -10.42 25.40 -3.07
CA GLY A 192 -9.85 24.05 -3.04
C GLY A 192 -10.75 23.04 -3.75
N ARG A 193 -10.23 22.39 -4.79
CA ARG A 193 -10.93 21.44 -5.65
C ARG A 193 -10.33 20.05 -5.54
N ILE A 194 -11.17 19.01 -5.41
CA ILE A 194 -10.73 17.61 -5.43
C ILE A 194 -11.48 16.89 -6.54
N VAL A 195 -10.74 16.25 -7.46
CA VAL A 195 -11.28 15.51 -8.57
C VAL A 195 -10.79 14.07 -8.49
N LEU A 196 -11.72 13.11 -8.36
CA LEU A 196 -11.40 11.69 -8.44
C LEU A 196 -11.75 11.18 -9.84
N VAL A 197 -10.75 10.63 -10.53
CA VAL A 197 -10.85 10.09 -11.90
C VAL A 197 -10.73 8.57 -11.86
N ASP A 198 -11.64 7.85 -12.49
CA ASP A 198 -11.53 6.39 -12.68
C ASP A 198 -12.03 5.97 -14.06
N GLY A 199 -11.30 5.06 -14.71
CA GLY A 199 -11.69 4.47 -15.99
C GLY A 199 -12.95 3.61 -15.94
N LEU A 200 -13.35 3.16 -14.74
CA LEU A 200 -14.57 2.41 -14.51
C LEU A 200 -15.74 3.36 -14.19
N ASP A 201 -16.95 2.89 -14.45
CA ASP A 201 -18.18 3.65 -14.26
C ASP A 201 -18.64 3.78 -12.79
N ARG A 202 -17.97 3.07 -11.87
CA ARG A 202 -18.28 3.08 -10.44
C ARG A 202 -17.03 2.98 -9.57
N LEU A 203 -17.11 3.58 -8.38
CA LEU A 203 -16.12 3.44 -7.32
C LEU A 203 -16.17 2.06 -6.69
N LEU A 204 -15.09 1.69 -5.97
CA LEU A 204 -15.02 0.50 -5.14
C LEU A 204 -15.51 -0.76 -5.87
N THR A 205 -15.05 -1.00 -7.09
CA THR A 205 -15.51 -2.08 -7.97
C THR A 205 -15.57 -3.46 -7.29
N PRO A 206 -14.66 -3.85 -6.36
CA PRO A 206 -14.76 -5.11 -5.64
C PRO A 206 -15.95 -5.19 -4.66
N PHE A 207 -16.57 -4.07 -4.30
CA PHE A 207 -17.70 -3.99 -3.38
C PHE A 207 -19.04 -4.11 -4.12
N LYS A 208 -20.11 -4.36 -3.36
CA LYS A 208 -21.47 -4.35 -3.88
C LYS A 208 -21.84 -2.98 -4.47
N PRO A 209 -22.72 -2.92 -5.48
CA PRO A 209 -23.15 -1.65 -6.09
C PRO A 209 -23.68 -0.64 -5.06
N SER A 210 -24.38 -1.10 -4.02
CA SER A 210 -24.91 -0.22 -2.96
C SER A 210 -23.82 0.45 -2.10
N ALA A 211 -22.68 -0.21 -1.91
CA ALA A 211 -21.52 0.37 -1.24
C ALA A 211 -20.83 1.42 -2.15
N ALA A 212 -20.70 1.11 -3.44
CA ALA A 212 -20.17 2.03 -4.44
C ALA A 212 -21.01 3.32 -4.54
N SER A 213 -22.35 3.20 -4.60
CA SER A 213 -23.24 4.36 -4.61
C SER A 213 -23.10 5.17 -3.33
N TYR A 214 -23.09 4.53 -2.17
CA TYR A 214 -22.90 5.22 -0.89
C TYR A 214 -21.57 5.98 -0.83
N ALA A 215 -20.48 5.39 -1.35
CA ALA A 215 -19.18 6.04 -1.41
C ALA A 215 -19.20 7.27 -2.34
N ALA A 216 -19.81 7.14 -3.51
CA ALA A 216 -19.93 8.24 -4.47
C ALA A 216 -20.76 9.41 -3.91
N ASP A 217 -21.92 9.12 -3.30
CA ASP A 217 -22.77 10.15 -2.71
C ASP A 217 -22.09 10.84 -1.52
N THR A 218 -21.36 10.08 -0.71
CA THR A 218 -20.59 10.62 0.43
C THR A 218 -19.46 11.55 -0.05
N LEU A 219 -18.71 11.15 -1.08
CA LEU A 219 -17.63 11.98 -1.64
C LEU A 219 -18.19 13.25 -2.28
N ARG A 220 -19.27 13.15 -3.08
CA ARG A 220 -19.94 14.34 -3.65
C ARG A 220 -20.44 15.28 -2.56
N GLY A 221 -21.04 14.74 -1.49
CA GLY A 221 -21.48 15.52 -0.32
C GLY A 221 -20.33 16.23 0.43
N ARG A 222 -19.08 15.81 0.20
CA ARG A 222 -17.87 16.45 0.73
C ARG A 222 -17.21 17.39 -0.28
N GLY A 223 -17.84 17.63 -1.44
CA GLY A 223 -17.32 18.51 -2.48
C GLY A 223 -16.26 17.85 -3.39
N VAL A 224 -16.18 16.52 -3.43
CA VAL A 224 -15.32 15.81 -4.38
C VAL A 224 -16.05 15.63 -5.70
N GLU A 225 -15.43 16.09 -6.78
CA GLU A 225 -15.89 15.85 -8.14
C GLU A 225 -15.51 14.44 -8.60
N LEU A 226 -16.45 13.71 -9.21
CA LEU A 226 -16.23 12.37 -9.70
C LEU A 226 -16.25 12.35 -11.23
N GLN A 227 -15.15 11.95 -11.84
CA GLN A 227 -14.98 11.72 -13.28
C GLN A 227 -14.89 10.20 -13.51
N LEU A 228 -16.03 9.52 -13.50
CA LEU A 228 -16.13 8.06 -13.68
C LEU A 228 -16.33 7.70 -15.16
N GLY A 229 -15.82 6.53 -15.57
CA GLY A 229 -15.80 6.13 -16.98
C GLY A 229 -14.86 7.00 -17.82
N ARG A 230 -13.86 7.64 -17.20
CA ARG A 230 -12.87 8.50 -17.86
C ARG A 230 -11.46 8.00 -17.58
N MET A 231 -10.70 7.78 -18.62
CA MET A 231 -9.31 7.37 -18.49
C MET A 231 -8.36 8.57 -18.54
N VAL A 232 -7.34 8.53 -17.69
CA VAL A 232 -6.23 9.47 -17.81
C VAL A 232 -5.41 9.07 -19.03
N LYS A 233 -5.19 10.03 -19.94
CA LYS A 233 -4.42 9.86 -21.16
C LYS A 233 -2.97 10.32 -20.99
N ALA A 234 -2.76 11.39 -20.24
CA ALA A 234 -1.43 11.91 -19.92
C ALA A 234 -1.45 12.70 -18.62
N VAL A 235 -0.30 12.74 -17.96
CA VAL A 235 -0.03 13.60 -16.80
C VAL A 235 1.14 14.52 -17.14
N THR A 236 1.00 15.79 -16.83
CA THR A 236 2.03 16.81 -17.07
C THR A 236 2.33 17.54 -15.76
N VAL A 237 3.35 18.37 -15.73
CA VAL A 237 3.71 19.19 -14.55
C VAL A 237 2.59 20.14 -14.11
N ASP A 238 1.68 20.51 -15.02
CA ASP A 238 0.61 21.48 -14.81
C ASP A 238 -0.81 20.91 -14.96
N GLY A 239 -0.96 19.58 -15.11
CA GLY A 239 -2.31 19.00 -15.20
C GLY A 239 -2.43 17.57 -15.67
N VAL A 240 -3.68 17.15 -15.79
CA VAL A 240 -4.09 15.83 -16.27
C VAL A 240 -4.95 15.98 -17.51
N GLU A 241 -4.65 15.22 -18.56
CA GLU A 241 -5.48 15.10 -19.77
C GLU A 241 -6.28 13.79 -19.71
N LEU A 242 -7.60 13.88 -19.94
CA LEU A 242 -8.49 12.73 -20.01
C LEU A 242 -8.69 12.27 -21.46
N ASP A 243 -9.28 11.08 -21.63
CA ASP A 243 -9.52 10.44 -22.93
C ASP A 243 -10.53 11.20 -23.82
N ASP A 244 -11.41 12.02 -23.24
CA ASP A 244 -12.34 12.88 -23.96
C ASP A 244 -11.76 14.25 -24.34
N GLY A 245 -10.48 14.50 -24.06
CA GLY A 245 -9.81 15.77 -24.29
C GLY A 245 -9.97 16.80 -23.17
N THR A 246 -10.71 16.47 -22.10
CA THR A 246 -10.80 17.34 -20.92
C THR A 246 -9.42 17.49 -20.28
N ARG A 247 -9.02 18.73 -19.99
CA ARG A 247 -7.80 19.04 -19.24
C ARG A 247 -8.17 19.57 -17.85
N ILE A 248 -7.58 18.99 -16.82
CA ILE A 248 -7.75 19.41 -15.43
C ILE A 248 -6.43 20.04 -14.97
N PRO A 249 -6.36 21.38 -14.83
CA PRO A 249 -5.18 22.04 -14.28
C PRO A 249 -4.96 21.61 -12.83
N THR A 250 -3.76 21.15 -12.52
CA THR A 250 -3.37 20.71 -11.17
C THR A 250 -1.85 20.62 -11.06
N GLU A 251 -1.34 20.92 -9.89
CA GLU A 251 0.06 20.66 -9.51
C GLU A 251 0.17 19.39 -8.61
N THR A 252 -0.96 18.71 -8.32
CA THR A 252 -0.99 17.55 -7.43
C THR A 252 -1.83 16.41 -8.02
N VAL A 253 -1.16 15.37 -8.47
CA VAL A 253 -1.80 14.14 -8.95
C VAL A 253 -1.44 13.00 -8.01
N VAL A 254 -2.43 12.43 -7.33
CA VAL A 254 -2.26 11.25 -6.48
C VAL A 254 -2.59 10.01 -7.29
N TRP A 255 -1.62 9.10 -7.45
CA TRP A 255 -1.78 7.90 -8.24
C TRP A 255 -2.18 6.70 -7.39
N ALA A 256 -3.44 6.34 -7.44
CA ALA A 256 -4.05 5.19 -6.76
C ALA A 256 -4.66 4.16 -7.76
N GLY A 257 -4.16 4.15 -9.01
CA GLY A 257 -4.68 3.34 -10.14
C GLY A 257 -4.39 1.83 -10.06
N GLY A 258 -3.85 1.36 -8.95
CA GLY A 258 -3.53 -0.05 -8.71
C GLY A 258 -2.04 -0.32 -8.59
N VAL A 259 -1.71 -1.60 -8.38
CA VAL A 259 -0.34 -2.04 -8.13
C VAL A 259 0.09 -3.14 -9.10
N THR A 260 1.39 -3.25 -9.31
CA THR A 260 2.02 -4.31 -10.10
C THR A 260 3.25 -4.83 -9.36
N VAL A 261 3.65 -6.05 -9.65
CA VAL A 261 4.94 -6.56 -9.16
C VAL A 261 6.02 -6.01 -10.09
N GLU A 262 7.05 -5.45 -9.51
CA GLU A 262 8.18 -4.93 -10.26
C GLU A 262 8.82 -6.05 -11.10
N GLY A 263 8.85 -5.90 -12.43
CA GLY A 263 9.36 -6.91 -13.35
C GLY A 263 10.82 -7.30 -13.10
N THR A 264 11.58 -6.38 -12.48
CA THR A 264 12.98 -6.63 -12.09
C THR A 264 13.14 -7.74 -11.06
N ILE A 265 12.18 -7.97 -10.17
CA ILE A 265 12.22 -9.08 -9.19
C ILE A 265 12.16 -10.41 -9.93
N ALA A 266 11.21 -10.59 -10.83
CA ALA A 266 11.08 -11.83 -11.60
C ALA A 266 12.29 -12.06 -12.52
N ALA A 267 12.77 -11.01 -13.17
CA ALA A 267 13.98 -11.09 -14.01
C ALA A 267 15.22 -11.48 -13.19
N ARG A 268 15.37 -10.90 -11.99
CA ARG A 268 16.49 -11.22 -11.09
C ARG A 268 16.40 -12.61 -10.48
N LEU A 269 15.19 -13.14 -10.32
CA LEU A 269 14.97 -14.48 -9.77
C LEU A 269 15.00 -15.56 -10.84
N GLY A 270 14.89 -15.20 -12.13
CA GLY A 270 14.84 -16.17 -13.22
C GLY A 270 13.60 -17.06 -13.22
N THR A 271 12.51 -16.64 -12.53
CA THR A 271 11.25 -17.40 -12.41
C THR A 271 10.19 -16.87 -13.36
N ALA A 272 9.22 -17.74 -13.73
CA ALA A 272 8.08 -17.36 -14.56
C ALA A 272 7.21 -16.33 -13.85
N THR A 273 6.64 -15.37 -14.63
CA THR A 273 5.70 -14.38 -14.13
C THR A 273 4.32 -14.56 -14.75
N GLY A 274 3.29 -14.45 -13.91
CA GLY A 274 1.89 -14.38 -14.33
C GLY A 274 1.45 -12.97 -14.73
N SER A 275 0.15 -12.76 -14.80
CA SER A 275 -0.44 -11.44 -15.06
C SER A 275 0.03 -10.41 -14.02
N ASN A 276 0.25 -9.16 -14.45
CA ASN A 276 0.75 -8.06 -13.63
C ASN A 276 2.16 -8.29 -13.03
N GLY A 277 2.98 -9.15 -13.66
CA GLY A 277 4.34 -9.45 -13.19
C GLY A 277 4.41 -10.28 -11.90
N ARG A 278 3.29 -10.79 -11.39
CA ARG A 278 3.29 -11.64 -10.19
C ARG A 278 4.00 -12.96 -10.45
N LEU A 279 4.76 -13.42 -9.47
CA LEU A 279 5.44 -14.71 -9.52
C LEU A 279 4.41 -15.85 -9.53
N THR A 280 4.57 -16.76 -10.48
CA THR A 280 3.72 -17.96 -10.54
C THR A 280 4.11 -18.94 -9.45
N VAL A 281 3.11 -19.44 -8.72
CA VAL A 281 3.31 -20.37 -7.60
C VAL A 281 2.47 -21.62 -7.77
N ASP A 282 2.94 -22.71 -7.21
CA ASP A 282 2.20 -23.97 -7.08
C ASP A 282 1.15 -23.89 -5.96
N ALA A 283 0.37 -24.95 -5.79
CA ALA A 283 -0.72 -24.98 -4.83
C ALA A 283 -0.31 -24.73 -3.37
N ASP A 284 0.92 -25.08 -3.00
CA ASP A 284 1.50 -24.88 -1.66
C ASP A 284 2.26 -23.57 -1.51
N LEU A 285 2.19 -22.69 -2.52
CA LEU A 285 2.89 -21.42 -2.65
C LEU A 285 4.40 -21.54 -2.92
N SER A 286 4.90 -22.73 -3.28
CA SER A 286 6.27 -22.85 -3.78
C SER A 286 6.36 -22.20 -5.17
N LEU A 287 7.54 -21.67 -5.51
CA LEU A 287 7.81 -21.15 -6.85
C LEU A 287 7.86 -22.29 -7.85
N ALA A 288 7.19 -22.12 -8.97
CA ALA A 288 7.18 -23.11 -10.05
C ALA A 288 8.62 -23.52 -10.45
N GLY A 289 8.94 -24.79 -10.31
CA GLY A 289 10.27 -25.33 -10.57
C GLY A 289 11.30 -25.24 -9.43
N HIS A 290 10.91 -24.68 -8.26
CA HIS A 290 11.78 -24.53 -7.10
C HIS A 290 11.04 -24.90 -5.81
N ASP A 291 11.08 -26.16 -5.44
CA ASP A 291 10.39 -26.69 -4.27
C ASP A 291 10.79 -26.06 -2.92
N ASP A 292 11.96 -25.50 -2.80
CA ASP A 292 12.52 -24.87 -1.60
C ASP A 292 12.40 -23.34 -1.60
N ALA A 293 11.76 -22.79 -2.63
CA ALA A 293 11.49 -21.37 -2.75
C ALA A 293 9.99 -21.10 -2.73
N TYR A 294 9.57 -20.04 -2.05
CA TYR A 294 8.16 -19.65 -1.90
C TYR A 294 7.98 -18.22 -2.34
N ALA A 295 6.84 -17.88 -2.97
CA ALA A 295 6.44 -16.51 -3.17
C ALA A 295 5.09 -16.25 -2.51
N ILE A 296 4.96 -15.10 -1.83
CA ILE A 296 3.83 -14.79 -0.97
C ILE A 296 3.41 -13.31 -1.04
N GLY A 297 2.20 -13.04 -0.60
CA GLY A 297 1.65 -11.68 -0.60
C GLY A 297 1.47 -11.12 -1.99
N ASP A 298 1.65 -9.81 -2.14
CA ASP A 298 1.41 -9.09 -3.39
C ASP A 298 2.38 -9.49 -4.51
N ALA A 299 3.56 -10.03 -4.17
CA ALA A 299 4.55 -10.50 -5.13
C ALA A 299 4.11 -11.75 -5.89
N ALA A 300 3.17 -12.53 -5.36
CA ALA A 300 2.76 -13.83 -5.88
C ALA A 300 1.35 -13.83 -6.48
N ALA A 301 1.14 -14.67 -7.48
CA ALA A 301 -0.18 -15.02 -8.01
C ALA A 301 -0.84 -16.06 -7.10
N VAL A 302 -1.12 -15.69 -5.83
CA VAL A 302 -1.66 -16.59 -4.80
C VAL A 302 -3.02 -17.14 -5.24
N PRO A 303 -3.21 -18.48 -5.36
CA PRO A 303 -4.48 -19.06 -5.74
C PRO A 303 -5.53 -18.88 -4.64
N TRP A 304 -6.81 -18.84 -5.02
CA TRP A 304 -7.91 -18.73 -4.04
C TRP A 304 -8.03 -19.99 -3.16
N GLY A 305 -7.83 -21.16 -3.75
CA GLY A 305 -7.89 -22.44 -3.06
C GLY A 305 -7.43 -23.61 -3.92
N PRO A 306 -7.51 -24.85 -3.39
CA PRO A 306 -6.94 -26.05 -4.02
C PRO A 306 -7.79 -26.65 -5.17
N ALA A 307 -9.09 -26.32 -5.23
CA ALA A 307 -9.95 -26.85 -6.30
C ALA A 307 -9.56 -26.25 -7.66
N PRO A 308 -9.72 -26.98 -8.80
CA PRO A 308 -9.31 -26.48 -10.11
C PRO A 308 -9.82 -25.07 -10.41
N GLN A 309 -11.11 -24.82 -10.23
CA GLN A 309 -11.74 -23.52 -10.46
C GLN A 309 -11.26 -22.43 -9.46
N GLU A 310 -10.72 -22.82 -8.30
CA GLU A 310 -10.15 -21.91 -7.31
C GLU A 310 -8.68 -21.59 -7.61
N ARG A 311 -7.96 -22.51 -8.27
CA ARG A 311 -6.56 -22.28 -8.68
C ARG A 311 -6.44 -21.23 -9.77
N ASP A 312 -7.40 -21.19 -10.69
CA ASP A 312 -7.44 -20.19 -11.76
C ASP A 312 -7.84 -18.81 -11.24
N ARG A 313 -8.45 -18.74 -10.07
CA ARG A 313 -8.81 -17.50 -9.40
C ARG A 313 -7.66 -17.03 -8.51
N VAL A 314 -7.01 -15.93 -8.91
CA VAL A 314 -5.94 -15.31 -8.13
C VAL A 314 -6.51 -14.39 -7.05
N CYS A 315 -5.99 -14.51 -5.83
CA CYS A 315 -6.35 -13.64 -4.71
C CYS A 315 -6.00 -12.17 -5.00
N PRO A 316 -6.81 -11.22 -4.50
CA PRO A 316 -6.49 -9.81 -4.59
C PRO A 316 -5.24 -9.46 -3.75
N GLN A 317 -4.56 -8.36 -4.10
CA GLN A 317 -3.40 -7.86 -3.37
C GLN A 317 -3.87 -7.11 -2.11
N LEU A 318 -4.11 -7.87 -1.03
CA LEU A 318 -4.65 -7.39 0.23
C LEU A 318 -3.78 -7.87 1.40
N ALA A 319 -3.69 -7.06 2.45
CA ALA A 319 -2.95 -7.40 3.67
C ALA A 319 -3.38 -8.76 4.27
N GLN A 320 -4.66 -9.09 4.22
CA GLN A 320 -5.15 -10.38 4.74
C GLN A 320 -4.68 -11.59 3.92
N VAL A 321 -4.53 -11.46 2.60
CA VAL A 321 -3.92 -12.49 1.74
C VAL A 321 -2.45 -12.61 2.06
N ALA A 322 -1.75 -11.48 2.20
CA ALA A 322 -0.34 -11.44 2.54
C ALA A 322 -0.06 -12.13 3.90
N ILE A 323 -0.87 -11.85 4.92
CA ILE A 323 -0.73 -12.47 6.25
C ILE A 323 -0.95 -13.98 6.18
N GLN A 324 -2.01 -14.43 5.49
CA GLN A 324 -2.35 -15.85 5.42
C GLN A 324 -1.34 -16.64 4.58
N SER A 325 -0.93 -16.12 3.43
CA SER A 325 0.09 -16.74 2.57
C SER A 325 1.45 -16.84 3.29
N GLY A 326 1.82 -15.82 4.07
CA GLY A 326 3.04 -15.84 4.88
C GLY A 326 3.04 -16.95 5.93
N ALA A 327 1.96 -17.05 6.70
CA ALA A 327 1.81 -18.10 7.70
C ALA A 327 1.79 -19.50 7.07
N HIS A 328 1.14 -19.65 5.90
CA HIS A 328 1.10 -20.91 5.18
C HIS A 328 2.48 -21.33 4.67
N ALA A 329 3.22 -20.45 3.98
CA ALA A 329 4.57 -20.76 3.50
C ALA A 329 5.50 -21.20 4.65
N ALA A 330 5.42 -20.54 5.80
CA ALA A 330 6.17 -20.96 7.01
C ALA A 330 5.83 -22.40 7.45
N ALA A 331 4.55 -22.78 7.41
CA ALA A 331 4.12 -24.15 7.71
C ALA A 331 4.67 -25.17 6.69
N GLN A 332 4.66 -24.81 5.38
CA GLN A 332 5.19 -25.70 4.34
C GLN A 332 6.71 -25.87 4.45
N ILE A 333 7.44 -24.81 4.78
CA ILE A 333 8.89 -24.88 5.07
C ILE A 333 9.16 -25.86 6.21
N LEU A 334 8.40 -25.80 7.30
CA LEU A 334 8.54 -26.73 8.44
C LEU A 334 8.16 -28.17 8.06
N ASN A 335 7.15 -28.36 7.22
CA ASN A 335 6.77 -29.70 6.72
C ASN A 335 7.92 -30.30 5.90
N ARG A 336 8.48 -29.55 4.93
CA ARG A 336 9.62 -30.00 4.12
C ARG A 336 10.86 -30.28 4.97
N ALA A 337 11.21 -29.36 5.87
CA ALA A 337 12.36 -29.55 6.77
C ALA A 337 12.23 -30.81 7.66
N ALA A 338 11.00 -31.25 7.92
CA ALA A 338 10.71 -32.45 8.66
C ALA A 338 10.43 -33.69 7.77
N GLY A 339 10.61 -33.60 6.44
CA GLY A 339 10.32 -34.68 5.48
C GLY A 339 8.83 -35.02 5.35
N ARG A 340 7.94 -34.11 5.71
CA ARG A 340 6.49 -34.26 5.57
C ARG A 340 5.99 -33.69 4.25
N PRO A 341 4.86 -34.18 3.70
CA PRO A 341 4.24 -33.59 2.52
C PRO A 341 3.76 -32.16 2.79
N THR A 342 3.78 -31.33 1.76
CA THR A 342 3.21 -29.98 1.78
C THR A 342 1.70 -30.01 1.56
N GLU A 343 1.02 -28.96 2.01
CA GLU A 343 -0.43 -28.81 1.90
C GLU A 343 -0.77 -27.64 0.98
N PRO A 344 -1.85 -27.72 0.19
CA PRO A 344 -2.29 -26.63 -0.67
C PRO A 344 -2.83 -25.45 0.14
N PHE A 345 -2.56 -24.24 -0.32
CA PHE A 345 -3.10 -23.01 0.27
C PHE A 345 -4.61 -22.89 0.04
N ARG A 346 -5.30 -22.37 1.05
CA ARG A 346 -6.70 -21.98 0.95
C ARG A 346 -6.88 -20.60 1.59
N TYR A 347 -7.39 -19.65 0.82
CA TYR A 347 -7.71 -18.32 1.30
C TYR A 347 -9.01 -18.31 2.10
N HIS A 348 -8.95 -17.72 3.27
CA HIS A 348 -10.12 -17.44 4.11
C HIS A 348 -10.45 -15.95 3.98
N ASP A 349 -11.45 -15.65 3.18
CA ASP A 349 -11.94 -14.27 3.01
C ASP A 349 -12.52 -13.77 4.33
N LYS A 350 -12.12 -12.58 4.76
CA LYS A 350 -12.62 -11.89 5.97
C LYS A 350 -13.50 -10.69 5.65
N GLY A 351 -13.83 -10.52 4.38
CA GLY A 351 -14.52 -9.34 3.87
C GLY A 351 -13.57 -8.20 3.52
N ILE A 352 -14.17 -7.10 3.09
CA ILE A 352 -13.44 -5.90 2.64
C ILE A 352 -14.04 -4.66 3.29
N MET A 353 -13.21 -3.64 3.47
CA MET A 353 -13.66 -2.35 4.00
C MET A 353 -12.88 -1.19 3.39
N ALA A 354 -13.51 -0.02 3.35
CA ALA A 354 -12.90 1.23 2.95
C ALA A 354 -13.53 2.39 3.74
N THR A 355 -12.72 3.32 4.21
CA THR A 355 -13.21 4.58 4.77
C THR A 355 -13.39 5.63 3.67
N ILE A 356 -14.36 6.51 3.86
CA ILE A 356 -14.66 7.61 2.93
C ILE A 356 -14.41 8.95 3.64
N GLY A 357 -13.81 8.85 4.82
CA GLY A 357 -13.52 9.91 5.75
C GLY A 357 -14.28 9.75 7.07
N ARG A 358 -14.24 10.78 7.90
CA ARG A 358 -14.79 10.75 9.26
C ARG A 358 -16.27 10.38 9.28
N ARG A 359 -16.63 9.38 10.12
CA ARG A 359 -17.99 8.83 10.31
C ARG A 359 -18.59 8.22 9.04
N ALA A 360 -17.80 7.98 8.03
CA ALA A 360 -18.24 7.38 6.77
C ALA A 360 -17.27 6.29 6.32
N ALA A 361 -17.74 5.06 6.29
CA ALA A 361 -17.03 3.91 5.75
C ALA A 361 -18.02 2.88 5.23
N VAL A 362 -17.53 1.93 4.47
CA VAL A 362 -18.24 0.73 4.04
C VAL A 362 -17.45 -0.51 4.45
N THR A 363 -18.14 -1.50 4.99
CA THR A 363 -17.60 -2.80 5.37
C THR A 363 -18.51 -3.87 4.83
N GLU A 364 -17.97 -4.79 4.03
CA GLU A 364 -18.69 -5.96 3.55
C GLU A 364 -18.08 -7.23 4.13
N PHE A 365 -18.92 -8.04 4.77
CA PHE A 365 -18.54 -9.33 5.31
C PHE A 365 -18.78 -10.46 4.28
N PRO A 366 -18.06 -11.59 4.38
CA PRO A 366 -18.20 -12.71 3.44
C PRO A 366 -19.61 -13.31 3.37
N ASN A 367 -20.38 -13.19 4.46
CA ASN A 367 -21.80 -13.62 4.51
C ASN A 367 -22.76 -12.66 3.79
N GLY A 368 -22.24 -11.60 3.17
CA GLY A 368 -23.04 -10.62 2.43
C GLY A 368 -23.61 -9.49 3.28
N LEU A 369 -23.40 -9.49 4.60
CA LEU A 369 -23.78 -8.37 5.46
C LEU A 369 -22.92 -7.14 5.10
N MET A 370 -23.58 -5.99 4.95
CA MET A 370 -22.93 -4.71 4.71
C MET A 370 -23.22 -3.75 5.88
N VAL A 371 -22.18 -3.15 6.43
CA VAL A 371 -22.27 -2.09 7.44
C VAL A 371 -21.67 -0.80 6.85
N ARG A 372 -22.37 0.32 6.97
CA ARG A 372 -21.96 1.62 6.42
C ARG A 372 -22.11 2.76 7.44
N GLY A 373 -21.57 3.93 7.07
CA GLY A 373 -21.67 5.13 7.89
C GLY A 373 -20.78 5.04 9.14
N THR A 374 -21.26 5.61 10.25
CA THR A 374 -20.50 5.70 11.51
C THR A 374 -20.17 4.32 12.08
N LEU A 375 -21.07 3.33 11.99
CA LEU A 375 -20.80 1.97 12.48
C LEU A 375 -19.72 1.28 11.64
N GLY A 376 -19.77 1.41 10.31
CA GLY A 376 -18.73 0.92 9.42
C GLY A 376 -17.37 1.58 9.71
N TRP A 377 -17.38 2.88 9.98
CA TRP A 377 -16.20 3.65 10.33
C TRP A 377 -15.60 3.22 11.69
N LEU A 378 -16.41 2.99 12.72
CA LEU A 378 -15.94 2.45 14.01
C LEU A 378 -15.38 1.04 13.87
N ALA A 379 -16.00 0.19 13.05
CA ALA A 379 -15.48 -1.15 12.74
C ALA A 379 -14.10 -1.05 12.02
N TRP A 380 -13.96 -0.12 11.07
CA TRP A 380 -12.70 0.15 10.39
C TRP A 380 -11.61 0.59 11.37
N LEU A 381 -11.88 1.58 12.24
CA LEU A 381 -10.93 2.05 13.26
C LEU A 381 -10.49 0.91 14.19
N GLY A 382 -11.46 0.16 14.72
CA GLY A 382 -11.20 -0.94 15.65
C GLY A 382 -10.34 -2.04 15.02
N LEU A 383 -10.66 -2.47 13.79
CA LEU A 383 -9.89 -3.48 13.09
C LEU A 383 -8.45 -3.03 12.84
N HIS A 384 -8.26 -1.82 12.31
CA HIS A 384 -6.93 -1.31 11.98
C HIS A 384 -6.06 -1.09 13.21
N LEU A 385 -6.67 -0.63 14.33
CA LEU A 385 -5.98 -0.53 15.61
C LEU A 385 -5.52 -1.91 16.14
N VAL A 386 -6.34 -2.95 15.98
CA VAL A 386 -5.97 -4.32 16.41
C VAL A 386 -4.79 -4.85 15.59
N TYR A 387 -4.78 -4.64 14.26
CA TYR A 387 -3.72 -5.12 13.38
C TYR A 387 -2.45 -4.26 13.39
N LEU A 388 -2.52 -3.02 13.86
CA LEU A 388 -1.35 -2.15 14.02
C LEU A 388 -0.31 -2.81 14.95
N ILE A 389 0.96 -2.72 14.57
CA ILE A 389 2.06 -3.33 15.34
C ILE A 389 2.55 -2.38 16.43
N GLY A 390 2.86 -2.95 17.59
CA GLY A 390 3.40 -2.23 18.74
C GLY A 390 2.32 -1.66 19.66
N PHE A 391 2.37 -2.03 20.94
CA PHE A 391 1.40 -1.53 21.94
C PHE A 391 1.44 -0.01 22.05
N ARG A 392 2.65 0.58 22.04
CA ARG A 392 2.83 2.04 22.07
C ARG A 392 2.11 2.70 20.88
N ASN A 393 2.32 2.20 19.65
CA ASN A 393 1.69 2.79 18.47
C ASN A 393 0.17 2.69 18.52
N LYS A 394 -0.38 1.58 19.02
CA LYS A 394 -1.84 1.45 19.23
C LYS A 394 -2.38 2.52 20.17
N ILE A 395 -1.72 2.77 21.28
CA ILE A 395 -2.14 3.80 22.25
C ILE A 395 -2.02 5.19 21.66
N VAL A 396 -0.90 5.50 21.00
CA VAL A 396 -0.65 6.81 20.38
C VAL A 396 -1.69 7.09 19.28
N VAL A 397 -1.92 6.13 18.38
CA VAL A 397 -2.94 6.27 17.31
C VAL A 397 -4.34 6.43 17.92
N LEU A 398 -4.68 5.65 18.95
CA LEU A 398 -5.98 5.80 19.64
C LEU A 398 -6.15 7.19 20.26
N ILE A 399 -5.11 7.72 20.91
CA ILE A 399 -5.13 9.07 21.49
C ILE A 399 -5.22 10.12 20.39
N ASN A 400 -4.39 10.03 19.34
CA ASN A 400 -4.38 10.97 18.22
C ASN A 400 -5.76 10.99 17.51
N TRP A 401 -6.36 9.84 17.24
CA TRP A 401 -7.69 9.75 16.69
C TRP A 401 -8.75 10.33 17.62
N SER A 402 -8.71 9.98 18.93
CA SER A 402 -9.66 10.50 19.91
C SER A 402 -9.57 12.02 19.98
N TRP A 403 -8.37 12.56 20.06
CA TRP A 403 -8.15 14.00 20.10
C TRP A 403 -8.64 14.68 18.81
N ARG A 404 -8.22 14.20 17.64
CA ARG A 404 -8.61 14.74 16.34
C ARG A 404 -10.12 14.69 16.12
N TYR A 405 -10.76 13.57 16.49
CA TYR A 405 -12.20 13.40 16.27
C TYR A 405 -13.08 14.11 17.29
N LEU A 406 -12.58 14.45 18.47
CA LEU A 406 -13.32 15.22 19.48
C LEU A 406 -13.07 16.72 19.35
N SER A 407 -11.84 17.17 19.08
CA SER A 407 -11.46 18.56 19.12
C SER A 407 -11.32 19.25 17.75
N TRP A 408 -11.46 18.52 16.62
CA TRP A 408 -11.16 19.02 15.27
C TRP A 408 -9.73 19.56 15.13
N SER A 409 -8.84 19.19 16.05
CA SER A 409 -7.46 19.66 16.03
C SER A 409 -6.70 19.14 14.81
N SER A 410 -5.76 19.95 14.38
CA SER A 410 -4.83 19.66 13.30
C SER A 410 -3.91 18.51 13.69
N GLY A 411 -3.68 17.58 12.75
CA GLY A 411 -2.62 16.59 12.86
C GLY A 411 -1.21 17.20 12.69
N PRO A 412 -0.16 16.37 12.57
CA PRO A 412 1.22 16.86 12.40
C PRO A 412 1.40 17.51 11.03
N ARG A 413 1.30 18.84 10.97
CA ARG A 413 1.41 19.67 9.76
C ARG A 413 2.78 20.32 9.63
N VAL A 414 3.82 19.54 9.85
CA VAL A 414 5.19 20.00 9.73
C VAL A 414 5.74 19.56 8.37
N ILE A 415 6.19 20.52 7.58
CA ILE A 415 6.92 20.28 6.33
C ILE A 415 8.37 20.00 6.71
N VAL A 416 8.85 18.79 6.45
CA VAL A 416 10.18 18.34 6.90
C VAL A 416 11.20 18.30 5.76
N SER A 417 10.77 18.08 4.52
CA SER A 417 11.69 17.98 3.38
C SER A 417 11.99 19.35 2.79
N ASP A 418 13.28 19.62 2.55
CA ASP A 418 13.73 20.80 1.79
C ASP A 418 13.67 20.59 0.27
N ASP A 419 13.43 19.36 -0.18
CA ASP A 419 13.39 19.00 -1.60
C ASP A 419 12.11 19.52 -2.27
N LEU A 420 12.30 20.59 -3.05
CA LEU A 420 11.27 21.28 -3.83
C LEU A 420 10.93 20.56 -5.15
N ARG A 421 11.60 19.47 -5.48
CA ARG A 421 11.41 18.76 -6.77
C ARG A 421 11.03 17.32 -6.55
N VAL A 422 10.13 16.83 -7.39
CA VAL A 422 10.02 15.39 -7.66
C VAL A 422 11.38 15.00 -8.25
N GLU A 423 12.21 14.28 -7.48
CA GLU A 423 13.42 13.70 -8.06
C GLU A 423 12.97 12.80 -9.20
N SER A 424 13.44 13.10 -10.41
CA SER A 424 13.28 12.21 -11.55
C SER A 424 13.74 10.80 -11.13
N PRO A 425 13.04 9.74 -11.51
CA PRO A 425 13.54 8.40 -11.27
C PRO A 425 14.96 8.30 -11.84
N PRO A 426 15.88 7.54 -11.19
CA PRO A 426 17.22 7.37 -11.70
C PRO A 426 17.14 6.89 -13.15
N GLU A 427 17.89 7.54 -14.03
CA GLU A 427 18.00 7.15 -15.44
C GLU A 427 18.28 5.66 -15.53
N PRO A 428 17.66 4.94 -16.46
CA PRO A 428 17.99 3.56 -16.70
C PRO A 428 19.49 3.49 -17.02
N VAL A 429 20.23 2.72 -16.23
CA VAL A 429 21.65 2.46 -16.46
C VAL A 429 21.77 1.90 -17.87
N ASP A 430 22.35 2.71 -18.76
CA ASP A 430 22.63 2.33 -20.14
C ASP A 430 23.54 1.10 -20.10
N GLN A 431 23.03 -0.03 -20.53
CA GLN A 431 23.79 -1.26 -20.67
C GLN A 431 24.50 -1.16 -21.99
N GLY A 432 25.72 -0.56 -21.97
CA GLY A 432 26.70 -0.69 -23.04
C GLY A 432 27.26 -2.11 -23.11
#